data_e5d47a9d1e0ffa2d2b94387182d9e811
#
_entry.id   e5d47a9d1e0ffa2d2b94387182d9e811
#
_cell.length_a   1.000
_cell.length_b   1.000
_cell.length_c   1.000
_cell.angle_alpha   90.00
_cell.angle_beta   90.00
_cell.angle_gamma   90.00
#
_symmetry.space_group_name_H-M   'P 1'
#
loop_
_entity.id
_entity.type
_entity.pdbx_description
1 polymer ?
#
loop_
_entity_poly.entity_id
_entity_poly.type
_entity_poly.pdbx_seq_one_letter_code
_entity_poly.pdbx_strand_id
1 'polypeptide(L)'
;LKTKFGTMKIKNNKILNFNEKNDVKNIWMNPGIYHLSSEIISMLPKKGSLESIVFPKLVKKKSLHTVKFKNILWHSIDSHKDVEICSKEMKSKKYSKFFKY
;
A
#
# COMPACT_ATOMS: atom_id res chain seq x y z
N LEU A 1 -5.72 16.72 5.23
CA LEU A 1 -6.15 15.84 4.16
C LEU A 1 -6.29 14.41 4.66
N LYS A 2 -7.39 13.79 4.30
CA LYS A 2 -7.62 12.38 4.58
C LYS A 2 -7.37 11.55 3.32
N THR A 3 -6.80 10.36 3.50
CA THR A 3 -6.67 9.41 2.41
C THR A 3 -7.72 8.31 2.54
N LYS A 4 -8.18 7.77 1.42
CA LYS A 4 -9.05 6.60 1.40
C LYS A 4 -8.26 5.28 1.52
N PHE A 5 -6.94 5.35 1.62
CA PHE A 5 -6.06 4.20 1.69
C PHE A 5 -5.47 4.03 3.07
N GLY A 6 -5.04 2.82 3.41
CA GLY A 6 -4.30 2.56 4.63
C GLY A 6 -2.96 3.28 4.64
N THR A 7 -2.52 3.67 5.82
CA THR A 7 -1.24 4.36 6.02
C THR A 7 -0.39 3.61 7.03
N MET A 8 0.91 3.87 7.02
CA MET A 8 1.83 3.21 7.94
C MET A 8 3.00 4.13 8.30
N LYS A 9 3.50 3.97 9.52
CA LYS A 9 4.72 4.60 9.97
C LYS A 9 5.88 3.64 9.81
N ILE A 10 6.98 4.09 9.25
CA ILE A 10 8.13 3.25 8.91
C ILE A 10 9.38 3.79 9.58
N LYS A 11 10.16 2.90 10.20
CA LYS A 11 11.50 3.20 10.73
C LYS A 11 12.44 2.05 10.39
N ASN A 12 13.57 2.36 9.74
CA ASN A 12 14.58 1.38 9.33
C ASN A 12 13.98 0.21 8.53
N ASN A 13 13.04 0.52 7.61
CA ASN A 13 12.31 -0.47 6.79
C ASN A 13 11.43 -1.43 7.59
N LYS A 14 11.16 -1.13 8.87
CA LYS A 14 10.18 -1.84 9.68
C LYS A 14 8.93 -1.00 9.84
N ILE A 15 7.78 -1.63 9.74
CA ILE A 15 6.51 -0.95 9.91
C ILE A 15 6.20 -0.87 11.40
N LEU A 16 6.11 0.36 11.94
CA LEU A 16 5.81 0.61 13.35
C LEU A 16 4.32 0.68 13.62
N ASN A 17 3.55 1.14 12.64
CA ASN A 17 2.12 1.34 12.80
C ASN A 17 1.45 1.16 11.44
N PHE A 18 0.25 0.60 11.45
CA PHE A 18 -0.53 0.37 10.25
C PHE A 18 -1.96 0.86 10.50
N ASN A 19 -2.33 1.97 9.86
CA ASN A 19 -3.62 2.62 10.05
C ASN A 19 -4.39 2.71 8.74
N GLU A 20 -5.71 2.63 8.81
CA GLU A 20 -6.57 2.84 7.66
C GLU A 20 -7.15 4.25 7.67
N LYS A 21 -7.15 4.89 6.50
CA LYS A 21 -7.89 6.12 6.21
C LYS A 21 -7.65 7.27 7.20
N ASN A 22 -6.40 7.50 7.55
CA ASN A 22 -6.00 8.62 8.41
C ASN A 22 -5.64 9.87 7.62
N ASP A 23 -5.49 10.99 8.33
CA ASP A 23 -4.99 12.22 7.75
C ASP A 23 -3.57 12.03 7.21
N VAL A 24 -3.29 12.68 6.08
CA VAL A 24 -2.04 12.50 5.35
C VAL A 24 -1.07 13.63 5.65
N LYS A 25 0.07 13.32 6.31
CA LYS A 25 1.23 14.20 6.43
C LYS A 25 2.49 13.34 6.45
N ASN A 26 3.31 13.44 5.42
CA ASN A 26 4.60 12.72 5.35
C ASN A 26 4.48 11.22 5.65
N ILE A 27 3.50 10.57 5.06
CA ILE A 27 3.23 9.16 5.27
C ILE A 27 3.48 8.37 4.01
N TRP A 28 3.66 7.07 4.20
CA TRP A 28 3.76 6.11 3.11
C TRP A 28 2.42 5.46 2.87
N MET A 29 2.09 5.22 1.60
CA MET A 29 0.84 4.59 1.21
C MET A 29 1.05 3.10 0.99
N ASN A 30 0.08 2.29 1.43
CA ASN A 30 0.06 0.86 1.17
C ASN A 30 -0.60 0.58 -0.19
N PRO A 31 0.14 0.10 -1.19
CA PRO A 31 -0.45 -0.20 -2.51
C PRO A 31 -1.12 -1.57 -2.58
N GLY A 32 -1.09 -2.36 -1.51
CA GLY A 32 -1.74 -3.67 -1.50
C GLY A 32 -0.92 -4.81 -2.08
N ILE A 33 0.40 -4.68 -2.14
CA ILE A 33 1.29 -5.72 -2.65
C ILE A 33 2.07 -6.32 -1.49
N TYR A 34 1.95 -7.65 -1.30
CA TYR A 34 2.55 -8.35 -0.18
C TYR A 34 3.30 -9.59 -0.62
N HIS A 35 4.45 -9.83 0.00
CA HIS A 35 5.18 -11.10 -0.10
C HIS A 35 5.21 -11.71 1.30
N LEU A 36 4.54 -12.81 1.48
CA LEU A 36 4.33 -13.42 2.79
C LEU A 36 4.92 -14.83 2.82
N SER A 37 5.50 -15.22 3.97
CA SER A 37 5.94 -16.60 4.14
C SER A 37 4.75 -17.51 4.40
N SER A 38 4.93 -18.82 4.19
CA SER A 38 3.87 -19.80 4.42
C SER A 38 3.42 -19.87 5.88
N GLU A 39 4.25 -19.42 6.81
CA GLU A 39 3.91 -19.38 8.24
C GLU A 39 2.70 -18.50 8.54
N ILE A 40 2.40 -17.53 7.67
CA ILE A 40 1.25 -16.65 7.87
C ILE A 40 -0.07 -17.40 7.82
N ILE A 41 -0.11 -18.57 7.16
CA ILE A 41 -1.34 -19.36 7.02
C ILE A 41 -1.95 -19.69 8.38
N SER A 42 -1.10 -20.00 9.38
CA SER A 42 -1.56 -20.32 10.73
C SER A 42 -2.15 -19.11 11.46
N MET A 43 -1.88 -17.90 10.99
CA MET A 43 -2.36 -16.66 11.58
C MET A 43 -3.64 -16.13 10.92
N LEU A 44 -4.06 -16.74 9.80
CA LEU A 44 -5.22 -16.28 9.05
C LEU A 44 -6.51 -16.56 9.82
N PRO A 45 -7.38 -15.56 10.02
CA PRO A 45 -8.69 -15.78 10.62
C PRO A 45 -9.64 -16.39 9.60
N LYS A 46 -10.74 -16.99 10.08
CA LYS A 46 -11.80 -17.47 9.18
C LYS A 46 -12.50 -16.32 8.46
N LYS A 47 -12.58 -15.16 9.10
CA LYS A 47 -13.19 -13.94 8.56
C LYS A 47 -12.32 -12.74 8.95
N GLY A 48 -12.31 -11.74 8.10
CA GLY A 48 -11.59 -10.50 8.33
C GLY A 48 -10.48 -10.27 7.31
N SER A 49 -9.83 -9.14 7.42
CA SER A 49 -8.76 -8.77 6.49
C SER A 49 -7.37 -8.96 7.10
N LEU A 50 -6.39 -9.20 6.23
CA LEU A 50 -4.98 -9.23 6.63
C LEU A 50 -4.59 -7.92 7.31
N GLU A 51 -5.02 -6.80 6.73
CA GLU A 51 -4.62 -5.46 7.16
C GLU A 51 -5.14 -5.11 8.56
N SER A 52 -6.33 -5.54 8.90
CA SER A 52 -6.95 -5.18 10.18
C SER A 52 -6.66 -6.19 11.30
N ILE A 53 -6.40 -7.44 10.97
CA ILE A 53 -6.25 -8.52 11.95
C ILE A 53 -4.81 -9.03 12.05
N VAL A 54 -4.22 -9.41 10.92
CA VAL A 54 -2.92 -10.09 10.93
C VAL A 54 -1.76 -9.10 11.00
N PHE A 55 -1.78 -8.05 10.20
CA PHE A 55 -0.67 -7.09 10.14
C PHE A 55 -0.40 -6.39 11.48
N PRO A 56 -1.42 -5.97 12.27
CA PRO A 56 -1.14 -5.42 13.60
C PRO A 56 -0.41 -6.39 14.52
N LYS A 57 -0.69 -7.68 14.43
CA LYS A 57 0.01 -8.71 15.21
C LYS A 57 1.46 -8.83 14.76
N LEU A 58 1.70 -8.79 13.45
CA LEU A 58 3.07 -8.84 12.90
C LEU A 58 3.88 -7.60 13.26
N VAL A 59 3.24 -6.44 13.32
CA VAL A 59 3.89 -5.19 13.76
C VAL A 59 4.34 -5.32 15.20
N LYS A 60 3.51 -5.84 16.09
CA LYS A 60 3.88 -6.08 17.50
C LYS A 60 5.07 -7.03 17.63
N LYS A 61 5.14 -8.03 16.77
CA LYS A 61 6.24 -9.00 16.75
C LYS A 61 7.47 -8.49 15.99
N LYS A 62 7.41 -7.28 15.43
CA LYS A 62 8.47 -6.69 14.60
C LYS A 62 8.83 -7.57 13.40
N SER A 63 7.85 -8.30 12.88
CA SER A 63 8.01 -9.24 11.76
C SER A 63 7.53 -8.69 10.43
N LEU A 64 6.95 -7.50 10.41
CA LEU A 64 6.45 -6.88 9.17
C LEU A 64 7.47 -5.88 8.66
N HIS A 65 7.97 -6.11 7.46
CA HIS A 65 8.97 -5.28 6.80
C HIS A 65 8.37 -4.62 5.57
N THR A 66 9.07 -3.63 5.04
CA THR A 66 8.60 -2.90 3.87
C THR A 66 9.72 -2.69 2.87
N VAL A 67 9.34 -2.61 1.59
CA VAL A 67 10.19 -2.11 0.52
C VAL A 67 9.60 -0.78 0.09
N LYS A 68 10.40 0.28 0.12
CA LYS A 68 9.94 1.62 -0.20
C LYS A 68 10.14 1.92 -1.67
N PHE A 69 9.11 2.43 -2.32
CA PHE A 69 9.18 2.93 -3.68
C PHE A 69 8.83 4.41 -3.69
N LYS A 70 9.67 5.23 -4.30
CA LYS A 70 9.44 6.66 -4.48
C LYS A 70 9.27 6.98 -5.96
N ASN A 71 8.45 8.00 -6.25
CA ASN A 71 8.28 8.52 -7.61
C ASN A 71 7.86 7.45 -8.61
N ILE A 72 6.99 6.55 -8.18
CA ILE A 72 6.43 5.51 -9.04
C ILE A 72 5.07 5.91 -9.57
N LEU A 73 4.68 5.27 -10.66
CA LEU A 73 3.32 5.38 -11.19
C LEU A 73 2.45 4.35 -10.49
N TRP A 74 1.41 4.84 -9.79
CA TRP A 74 0.46 3.97 -9.12
C TRP A 74 -0.95 4.55 -9.21
N HIS A 75 -1.91 3.72 -9.57
CA HIS A 75 -3.32 4.10 -9.66
C HIS A 75 -4.20 3.04 -9.03
N SER A 76 -5.23 3.48 -8.32
CA SER A 76 -6.31 2.62 -7.86
C SER A 76 -7.44 2.69 -8.89
N ILE A 77 -7.80 1.57 -9.49
CA ILE A 77 -8.80 1.53 -10.55
C ILE A 77 -9.98 0.70 -10.07
N ASP A 78 -11.01 1.39 -9.57
CA ASP A 78 -12.21 0.78 -9.03
C ASP A 78 -13.48 1.16 -9.80
N SER A 79 -13.38 2.13 -10.72
CA SER A 79 -14.51 2.65 -11.48
C SER A 79 -14.08 3.08 -12.89
N HIS A 80 -15.07 3.32 -13.77
CA HIS A 80 -14.79 3.86 -15.10
C HIS A 80 -14.11 5.22 -15.06
N LYS A 81 -14.46 6.05 -14.08
CA LYS A 81 -13.82 7.34 -13.88
C LYS A 81 -12.33 7.19 -13.58
N ASP A 82 -11.98 6.20 -12.78
CA ASP A 82 -10.57 5.92 -12.44
C ASP A 82 -9.79 5.47 -13.69
N VAL A 83 -10.41 4.69 -14.57
CA VAL A 83 -9.80 4.28 -15.84
C VAL A 83 -9.52 5.51 -16.71
N GLU A 84 -10.46 6.45 -16.81
CA GLU A 84 -10.27 7.66 -17.59
C GLU A 84 -9.14 8.53 -17.05
N ILE A 85 -9.10 8.72 -15.72
CA ILE A 85 -8.05 9.51 -15.05
C ILE A 85 -6.69 8.85 -15.28
N CYS A 86 -6.59 7.55 -15.06
CA CYS A 86 -5.36 6.80 -15.26
C CYS A 86 -4.88 6.88 -16.70
N SER A 87 -5.78 6.71 -17.67
CA SER A 87 -5.45 6.77 -19.10
C SER A 87 -4.88 8.13 -19.50
N LYS A 88 -5.47 9.21 -18.99
CA LYS A 88 -4.97 10.57 -19.25
C LYS A 88 -3.58 10.79 -18.68
N GLU A 89 -3.35 10.35 -17.44
CA GLU A 89 -2.04 10.50 -16.80
C GLU A 89 -0.97 9.67 -17.47
N MET A 90 -1.29 8.46 -17.89
CA MET A 90 -0.34 7.60 -18.61
C MET A 90 0.11 8.20 -19.94
N LYS A 91 -0.75 8.98 -20.60
CA LYS A 91 -0.44 9.66 -21.85
C LYS A 91 0.31 10.97 -21.63
N SER A 92 0.44 11.45 -20.40
CA SER A 92 1.14 12.70 -20.09
C SER A 92 2.66 12.52 -20.21
N LYS A 93 3.36 13.64 -20.46
CA LYS A 93 4.84 13.64 -20.50
C LYS A 93 5.46 13.21 -19.18
N LYS A 94 4.78 13.46 -18.06
CA LYS A 94 5.25 13.12 -16.72
C LYS A 94 5.53 11.63 -16.59
N TYR A 95 4.73 10.78 -17.24
CA TYR A 95 4.85 9.35 -17.12
C TYR A 95 5.36 8.65 -18.38
N SER A 96 5.62 9.37 -19.44
CA SER A 96 6.07 8.78 -20.72
C SER A 96 7.36 7.96 -20.55
N LYS A 97 8.22 8.33 -19.60
CA LYS A 97 9.47 7.60 -19.34
C LYS A 97 9.26 6.17 -18.84
N PHE A 98 8.08 5.83 -18.30
CA PHE A 98 7.76 4.49 -17.83
C PHE A 98 7.26 3.57 -18.93
N PHE A 99 6.93 4.10 -20.09
CA PHE A 99 6.34 3.36 -21.22
C PHE A 99 7.22 3.47 -22.47
N LYS A 100 8.45 3.00 -22.34
CA LYS A 100 9.36 2.91 -23.49
C LYS A 100 9.10 1.60 -24.21
N TYR A 101 8.60 1.71 -25.41
CA TYR A 101 8.37 0.58 -26.31
C TYR A 101 9.35 0.64 -27.47
#